data_bd3ad7d8936e1a104e6cd05299fe0723
#
_entry.id   bd3ad7d8936e1a104e6cd05299fe0723
#
_cell.length_a   1.000
_cell.length_b   1.000
_cell.length_c   1.000
_cell.angle_alpha   90.00
_cell.angle_beta   90.00
_cell.angle_gamma   90.00
#
_symmetry.space_group_name_H-M   'P 1'
#
loop_
_entity.id
_entity.type
_entity.pdbx_description
1 polymer ?
#
loop_
_entity_poly.entity_id
_entity_poly.type
_entity_poly.pdbx_seq_one_letter_code
_entity_poly.pdbx_strand_id
1 'polypeptide(L)'
;DAEGEPAPYYGDYPADFFDCIIIDECHRGGAKDESEWRGILNHFAPAVQIGLTATPKRKDNVDTYAYFGEPVYTYSLKDGINDGYLTPFKVRQIATTLDDYVYTPDDELIEGAPEDGKRYREEDFNRIIEIREREAYRVKTFMEMIDQREKTLVFCATQEHAAAVRDLVNQMKTSTHPDYCVRVTANDGAIGEAFLRTFQDNEKTIPTILTTSQKLSTGVDARNIRNIVLMRPIKSMIEFKQIIGRGTRLYEGKDYFTILDFVKAYEHFNDPEWDGEPVPPEPPVGGPKPPGIEPPEPPEPLVGGDEPPQKIKIKLADGKERTIQHISATSFWGPDGKPISAAQFIADLFGALPALFKNEDELREIWSQPDTRKALLERLGEVGFGGEQLKAIRQTIDAEASDLFDVLAYVAFALPTVTRADRVAARKPEIMPRYNARLQTFIDFVLGQYVTHGVEELDREKLSGLLELKYQTLTDAARELGGVAEIRGAFVGFQRLLYRPPA
;
A
#
# COMPACT_ATOMS: atom_id res chain seq x y z
N ASP A 1 -8.92 -42.42 -47.20
CA ASP A 1 -7.77 -42.69 -46.35
C ASP A 1 -7.60 -41.51 -45.42
N ALA A 2 -8.34 -41.55 -44.33
CA ALA A 2 -8.13 -40.64 -43.21
C ALA A 2 -7.05 -41.26 -42.34
N GLU A 3 -5.85 -40.66 -42.32
CA GLU A 3 -4.90 -40.91 -41.23
C GLU A 3 -5.57 -40.47 -39.94
N GLY A 4 -6.01 -41.46 -39.13
CA GLY A 4 -6.66 -41.21 -37.87
C GLY A 4 -5.69 -40.48 -36.92
N GLU A 5 -6.18 -39.42 -36.29
CA GLU A 5 -5.47 -38.84 -35.15
C GLU A 5 -5.16 -39.95 -34.15
N PRO A 6 -3.95 -39.99 -33.55
CA PRO A 6 -3.60 -41.02 -32.59
C PRO A 6 -4.63 -41.00 -31.46
N ALA A 7 -5.19 -42.22 -31.17
CA ALA A 7 -6.16 -42.32 -30.09
C ALA A 7 -5.56 -41.77 -28.79
N PRO A 8 -6.30 -40.95 -28.02
CA PRO A 8 -5.79 -40.38 -26.77
C PRO A 8 -5.47 -41.55 -25.82
N TYR A 9 -4.33 -41.42 -25.10
CA TYR A 9 -3.79 -42.46 -24.23
C TYR A 9 -4.82 -43.09 -23.23
N TYR A 10 -5.78 -42.26 -22.74
CA TYR A 10 -6.85 -42.74 -21.85
C TYR A 10 -7.89 -43.65 -22.53
N GLY A 11 -7.94 -43.66 -23.86
CA GLY A 11 -8.84 -44.50 -24.63
C GLY A 11 -8.52 -46.00 -24.54
N ASP A 12 -7.34 -46.38 -24.02
CA ASP A 12 -6.96 -47.76 -23.79
C ASP A 12 -7.71 -48.39 -22.57
N TYR A 13 -8.32 -47.55 -21.71
CA TYR A 13 -9.08 -48.00 -20.55
C TYR A 13 -10.59 -48.06 -20.87
N PRO A 14 -11.33 -49.05 -20.37
CA PRO A 14 -12.78 -49.06 -20.48
C PRO A 14 -13.40 -47.82 -19.85
N ALA A 15 -14.52 -47.33 -20.39
CA ALA A 15 -15.20 -46.15 -19.91
C ALA A 15 -15.65 -46.22 -18.42
N ASP A 16 -15.88 -47.48 -17.95
CA ASP A 16 -16.31 -47.79 -16.58
C ASP A 16 -15.13 -48.22 -15.68
N PHE A 17 -13.88 -47.90 -16.08
CA PHE A 17 -12.69 -48.32 -15.33
C PHE A 17 -12.59 -47.67 -13.96
N PHE A 18 -13.04 -46.41 -13.83
CA PHE A 18 -13.03 -45.67 -12.57
C PHE A 18 -14.44 -45.53 -11.99
N ASP A 19 -14.56 -45.74 -10.69
CA ASP A 19 -15.81 -45.49 -9.92
C ASP A 19 -15.91 -43.99 -9.55
N CYS A 20 -14.80 -43.36 -9.29
CA CYS A 20 -14.74 -41.95 -8.87
C CYS A 20 -13.51 -41.24 -9.45
N ILE A 21 -13.70 -40.01 -9.91
CA ILE A 21 -12.64 -39.12 -10.41
C ILE A 21 -12.69 -37.82 -9.60
N ILE A 22 -11.58 -37.47 -8.98
CA ILE A 22 -11.41 -36.22 -8.24
C ILE A 22 -10.50 -35.28 -9.05
N ILE A 23 -11.01 -34.10 -9.40
CA ILE A 23 -10.31 -33.09 -10.18
C ILE A 23 -9.96 -31.93 -9.27
N ASP A 24 -8.68 -31.80 -8.91
CA ASP A 24 -8.19 -30.64 -8.17
C ASP A 24 -7.97 -29.45 -9.14
N GLU A 25 -8.18 -28.24 -8.63
CA GLU A 25 -8.10 -27.01 -9.41
C GLU A 25 -8.95 -27.06 -10.70
N CYS A 26 -10.17 -27.58 -10.62
CA CYS A 26 -11.03 -27.86 -11.77
C CYS A 26 -11.37 -26.61 -12.62
N HIS A 27 -11.10 -25.40 -12.13
CA HIS A 27 -11.18 -24.16 -12.88
C HIS A 27 -10.10 -24.03 -13.96
N ARG A 28 -9.02 -24.85 -13.94
CA ARG A 28 -7.91 -24.78 -14.88
C ARG A 28 -8.13 -25.61 -16.15
N GLY A 29 -9.24 -25.37 -16.82
CA GLY A 29 -9.48 -25.94 -18.16
C GLY A 29 -10.23 -27.26 -18.22
N GLY A 30 -10.58 -27.85 -17.07
CA GLY A 30 -11.35 -29.11 -17.03
C GLY A 30 -12.78 -28.98 -17.51
N ALA A 31 -13.27 -27.74 -17.64
CA ALA A 31 -14.67 -27.47 -18.01
C ALA A 31 -14.87 -26.85 -19.40
N LYS A 32 -13.78 -26.49 -20.14
CA LYS A 32 -13.92 -26.01 -21.52
C LYS A 32 -14.25 -27.16 -22.46
N ASP A 33 -15.25 -26.96 -23.32
CA ASP A 33 -15.74 -28.02 -24.21
C ASP A 33 -14.71 -28.59 -25.18
N GLU A 34 -13.64 -27.83 -25.46
CA GLU A 34 -12.57 -28.22 -26.41
C GLU A 34 -11.26 -28.66 -25.73
N SER A 35 -11.24 -28.84 -24.38
CA SER A 35 -10.02 -29.21 -23.67
C SER A 35 -9.79 -30.74 -23.66
N GLU A 36 -8.53 -31.18 -23.65
CA GLU A 36 -8.17 -32.60 -23.47
C GLU A 36 -8.78 -33.17 -22.19
N TRP A 37 -8.87 -32.39 -21.12
CA TRP A 37 -9.52 -32.76 -19.87
C TRP A 37 -10.99 -33.08 -20.05
N ARG A 38 -11.69 -32.34 -20.90
CA ARG A 38 -13.09 -32.59 -21.20
C ARG A 38 -13.27 -33.95 -21.89
N GLY A 39 -12.35 -34.28 -22.79
CA GLY A 39 -12.31 -35.57 -23.44
C GLY A 39 -12.17 -36.73 -22.43
N ILE A 40 -11.28 -36.58 -21.44
CA ILE A 40 -11.10 -37.56 -20.36
C ILE A 40 -12.38 -37.70 -19.53
N LEU A 41 -12.98 -36.62 -19.09
CA LEU A 41 -14.19 -36.63 -18.26
C LEU A 41 -15.39 -37.25 -19.01
N ASN A 42 -15.52 -36.97 -20.29
CA ASN A 42 -16.58 -37.54 -21.13
C ASN A 42 -16.35 -39.04 -21.38
N HIS A 43 -15.09 -39.50 -21.56
CA HIS A 43 -14.77 -40.91 -21.74
C HIS A 43 -15.17 -41.73 -20.49
N PHE A 44 -14.85 -41.19 -19.29
CA PHE A 44 -15.18 -41.82 -18.01
C PHE A 44 -16.49 -41.30 -17.40
N ALA A 45 -17.45 -40.93 -18.23
CA ALA A 45 -18.76 -40.42 -17.76
C ALA A 45 -19.53 -41.32 -16.77
N PRO A 46 -19.35 -42.66 -16.77
CA PRO A 46 -19.95 -43.52 -15.72
C PRO A 46 -19.41 -43.25 -14.32
N ALA A 47 -18.20 -42.70 -14.16
CA ALA A 47 -17.62 -42.41 -12.86
C ALA A 47 -18.31 -41.23 -12.18
N VAL A 48 -18.37 -41.25 -10.85
CA VAL A 48 -18.73 -40.07 -10.06
C VAL A 48 -17.58 -39.04 -10.18
N GLN A 49 -17.88 -37.81 -10.65
CA GLN A 49 -16.86 -36.81 -10.87
C GLN A 49 -17.02 -35.66 -9.87
N ILE A 50 -15.94 -35.41 -9.11
CA ILE A 50 -15.89 -34.36 -8.07
C ILE A 50 -14.85 -33.31 -8.47
N GLY A 51 -15.28 -32.06 -8.67
CA GLY A 51 -14.39 -30.92 -8.90
C GLY A 51 -14.09 -30.18 -7.60
N LEU A 52 -12.81 -29.91 -7.35
CA LEU A 52 -12.35 -29.05 -6.25
C LEU A 52 -11.81 -27.74 -6.83
N THR A 53 -12.13 -26.61 -6.22
CA THR A 53 -11.61 -25.30 -6.62
C THR A 53 -11.56 -24.35 -5.43
N ALA A 54 -10.50 -23.53 -5.37
CA ALA A 54 -10.36 -22.47 -4.37
C ALA A 54 -11.10 -21.18 -4.75
N THR A 55 -11.79 -21.11 -5.89
CA THR A 55 -12.40 -19.89 -6.43
C THR A 55 -13.84 -20.13 -6.86
N PRO A 56 -14.81 -20.00 -5.93
CA PRO A 56 -16.20 -20.36 -6.21
C PRO A 56 -17.02 -19.31 -6.96
N LYS A 57 -16.46 -18.14 -7.31
CA LYS A 57 -17.23 -17.08 -7.97
C LYS A 57 -17.68 -17.46 -9.39
N ARG A 58 -18.98 -17.39 -9.62
CA ARG A 58 -19.64 -17.76 -10.90
C ARG A 58 -19.11 -17.02 -12.13
N LYS A 59 -18.75 -15.72 -11.99
CA LYS A 59 -18.24 -14.91 -13.11
C LYS A 59 -16.87 -15.41 -13.63
N ASP A 60 -16.02 -15.91 -12.76
CA ASP A 60 -14.65 -16.34 -13.09
C ASP A 60 -14.57 -17.84 -13.47
N ASN A 61 -15.62 -18.61 -13.17
CA ASN A 61 -15.67 -20.07 -13.31
C ASN A 61 -16.94 -20.54 -14.02
N VAL A 62 -17.42 -19.80 -15.02
CA VAL A 62 -18.66 -20.11 -15.74
C VAL A 62 -18.67 -21.55 -16.29
N ASP A 63 -17.57 -21.99 -16.91
CA ASP A 63 -17.42 -23.32 -17.49
C ASP A 63 -17.43 -24.43 -16.42
N THR A 64 -16.85 -24.16 -15.23
CA THR A 64 -16.84 -25.09 -14.11
C THR A 64 -18.25 -25.32 -13.57
N TYR A 65 -19.04 -24.26 -13.38
CA TYR A 65 -20.41 -24.34 -12.93
C TYR A 65 -21.34 -24.97 -13.99
N ALA A 66 -21.10 -24.72 -15.26
CA ALA A 66 -21.84 -25.35 -16.34
C ALA A 66 -21.65 -26.86 -16.37
N TYR A 67 -20.46 -27.35 -15.96
CA TYR A 67 -20.15 -28.77 -15.94
C TYR A 67 -20.55 -29.47 -14.64
N PHE A 68 -20.09 -28.95 -13.49
CA PHE A 68 -20.26 -29.61 -12.18
C PHE A 68 -21.56 -29.22 -11.48
N GLY A 69 -22.25 -28.15 -11.95
CA GLY A 69 -23.40 -27.59 -11.25
C GLY A 69 -23.00 -26.72 -10.04
N GLU A 70 -23.96 -26.54 -9.13
CA GLU A 70 -23.73 -25.79 -7.89
C GLU A 70 -22.81 -26.57 -6.93
N PRO A 71 -21.94 -25.88 -6.16
CA PRO A 71 -21.11 -26.54 -5.16
C PRO A 71 -21.94 -27.30 -4.14
N VAL A 72 -21.60 -28.57 -3.93
CA VAL A 72 -22.22 -29.40 -2.88
C VAL A 72 -21.71 -29.09 -1.48
N TYR A 73 -20.52 -28.47 -1.39
CA TYR A 73 -19.90 -28.00 -0.16
C TYR A 73 -19.03 -26.78 -0.44
N THR A 74 -19.11 -25.79 0.43
CA THR A 74 -18.29 -24.58 0.38
C THR A 74 -17.64 -24.37 1.74
N TYR A 75 -16.31 -24.19 1.76
CA TYR A 75 -15.53 -23.85 2.93
C TYR A 75 -14.60 -22.69 2.60
N SER A 76 -14.98 -21.52 3.04
CA SER A 76 -14.27 -20.30 2.68
C SER A 76 -12.94 -20.15 3.42
N LEU A 77 -12.06 -19.29 2.91
CA LEU A 77 -10.86 -18.87 3.63
C LEU A 77 -11.22 -18.26 5.00
N LYS A 78 -12.31 -17.49 5.05
CA LYS A 78 -12.86 -16.92 6.28
C LYS A 78 -13.25 -17.99 7.29
N ASP A 79 -13.94 -19.05 6.84
CA ASP A 79 -14.33 -20.15 7.70
C ASP A 79 -13.08 -20.85 8.25
N GLY A 80 -12.09 -21.12 7.39
CA GLY A 80 -10.83 -21.72 7.79
C GLY A 80 -10.03 -20.90 8.80
N ILE A 81 -10.08 -19.57 8.71
CA ILE A 81 -9.47 -18.67 9.69
C ILE A 81 -10.26 -18.68 11.00
N ASN A 82 -11.59 -18.59 10.93
CA ASN A 82 -12.46 -18.59 12.12
C ASN A 82 -12.39 -19.91 12.90
N ASP A 83 -12.27 -21.01 12.19
CA ASP A 83 -12.14 -22.36 12.78
C ASP A 83 -10.71 -22.66 13.29
N GLY A 84 -9.76 -21.75 13.03
CA GLY A 84 -8.37 -21.88 13.47
C GLY A 84 -7.52 -22.84 12.65
N TYR A 85 -7.94 -23.22 11.45
CA TYR A 85 -7.16 -24.05 10.52
C TYR A 85 -6.25 -23.25 9.59
N LEU A 86 -6.48 -21.93 9.47
CA LEU A 86 -5.69 -21.05 8.63
C LEU A 86 -5.24 -19.81 9.42
N THR A 87 -4.04 -19.34 9.11
CA THR A 87 -3.48 -18.10 9.70
C THR A 87 -4.16 -16.88 9.10
N PRO A 88 -4.66 -15.92 9.89
CA PRO A 88 -5.18 -14.65 9.42
C PRO A 88 -4.07 -13.79 8.81
N PHE A 89 -4.44 -12.70 8.12
CA PHE A 89 -3.50 -11.82 7.46
C PHE A 89 -3.75 -10.35 7.76
N LYS A 90 -2.68 -9.55 7.66
CA LYS A 90 -2.71 -8.07 7.66
C LYS A 90 -2.38 -7.59 6.26
N VAL A 91 -3.01 -6.51 5.79
CA VAL A 91 -2.68 -5.88 4.51
C VAL A 91 -2.10 -4.51 4.77
N ARG A 92 -0.93 -4.24 4.19
CA ARG A 92 -0.33 -2.91 4.10
C ARG A 92 -0.27 -2.52 2.64
N GLN A 93 -1.15 -1.61 2.26
CA GLN A 93 -1.13 -1.01 0.92
C GLN A 93 -0.07 0.09 0.90
N ILE A 94 0.78 0.09 -0.12
CA ILE A 94 1.90 1.01 -0.24
C ILE A 94 1.82 1.66 -1.61
N ALA A 95 1.43 2.94 -1.64
CA ALA A 95 1.47 3.75 -2.85
C ALA A 95 2.77 4.57 -2.89
N THR A 96 3.31 4.78 -4.07
CA THR A 96 4.49 5.63 -4.28
C THR A 96 4.18 6.77 -5.25
N THR A 97 4.92 7.86 -5.16
CA THR A 97 4.77 8.99 -6.10
C THR A 97 5.16 8.64 -7.54
N LEU A 98 5.71 7.45 -7.76
CA LEU A 98 6.06 6.90 -9.07
C LEU A 98 5.17 5.70 -9.47
N ASP A 99 3.96 5.60 -8.94
CA ASP A 99 2.98 4.62 -9.40
C ASP A 99 2.45 4.97 -10.79
N ASP A 100 2.53 6.26 -11.16
CA ASP A 100 2.33 6.78 -12.51
C ASP A 100 3.57 7.59 -12.94
N TYR A 101 3.99 7.45 -14.19
CA TYR A 101 5.13 8.18 -14.74
C TYR A 101 4.83 8.74 -16.14
N VAL A 102 5.20 10.01 -16.34
CA VAL A 102 5.24 10.64 -17.66
C VAL A 102 6.69 11.04 -17.91
N TYR A 103 7.24 10.64 -19.05
CA TYR A 103 8.61 10.98 -19.41
C TYR A 103 8.77 12.51 -19.52
N THR A 104 9.84 13.01 -18.91
CA THR A 104 10.24 14.42 -19.03
C THR A 104 11.64 14.47 -19.64
N PRO A 105 11.93 15.46 -20.52
CA PRO A 105 13.25 15.56 -21.19
C PRO A 105 14.44 15.73 -20.23
N ASP A 106 14.19 16.03 -18.97
CA ASP A 106 15.22 16.15 -17.94
C ASP A 106 15.68 14.79 -17.39
N ASP A 107 14.88 13.73 -17.61
CA ASP A 107 15.24 12.36 -17.19
C ASP A 107 16.18 11.71 -18.23
N GLU A 108 17.19 10.99 -17.76
CA GLU A 108 18.18 10.35 -18.62
C GLU A 108 17.59 9.10 -19.29
N LEU A 109 17.46 9.13 -20.62
CA LEU A 109 17.05 7.97 -21.40
C LEU A 109 18.25 7.03 -21.57
N ILE A 110 18.21 5.84 -20.97
CA ILE A 110 19.27 4.84 -21.09
C ILE A 110 19.04 3.97 -22.34
N GLU A 111 17.80 3.59 -22.60
CA GLU A 111 17.45 2.67 -23.70
C GLU A 111 16.00 2.90 -24.16
N GLY A 112 15.74 2.73 -25.45
CA GLY A 112 14.40 2.81 -26.05
C GLY A 112 14.00 4.22 -26.46
N ALA A 113 12.73 4.42 -26.77
CA ALA A 113 12.13 5.70 -27.10
C ALA A 113 10.79 5.84 -26.41
N PRO A 114 10.66 6.67 -25.37
CA PRO A 114 9.37 6.92 -24.74
C PRO A 114 8.45 7.69 -25.68
N GLU A 115 7.16 7.37 -25.65
CA GLU A 115 6.15 8.12 -26.37
C GLU A 115 5.91 9.46 -25.66
N ASP A 116 5.88 10.55 -26.39
CA ASP A 116 5.74 11.89 -25.84
C ASP A 116 4.36 12.07 -25.17
N GLY A 117 4.37 12.52 -23.93
CA GLY A 117 3.15 12.71 -23.14
C GLY A 117 2.42 11.45 -22.68
N LYS A 118 2.94 10.25 -22.97
CA LYS A 118 2.37 8.99 -22.51
C LYS A 118 2.55 8.84 -21.00
N ARG A 119 1.45 8.47 -20.36
CA ARG A 119 1.42 8.11 -18.94
C ARG A 119 1.62 6.61 -18.80
N TYR A 120 2.75 6.22 -18.22
CA TYR A 120 3.05 4.84 -17.86
C TYR A 120 2.45 4.53 -16.48
N ARG A 121 1.76 3.39 -16.38
CA ARG A 121 1.07 2.93 -15.17
C ARG A 121 1.71 1.66 -14.64
N GLU A 122 1.19 1.14 -13.52
CA GLU A 122 1.70 -0.06 -12.86
C GLU A 122 1.85 -1.27 -13.80
N GLU A 123 0.97 -1.41 -14.80
CA GLU A 123 0.99 -2.49 -15.78
C GLU A 123 2.18 -2.42 -16.75
N ASP A 124 2.71 -1.22 -16.97
CA ASP A 124 3.80 -0.93 -17.90
C ASP A 124 5.17 -1.12 -17.25
N PHE A 125 5.26 -0.93 -15.92
CA PHE A 125 6.52 -1.01 -15.19
C PHE A 125 7.10 -2.42 -15.22
N ASN A 126 8.43 -2.49 -15.42
CA ASN A 126 9.23 -3.71 -15.53
C ASN A 126 8.84 -4.62 -16.70
N ARG A 127 7.96 -4.16 -17.60
CA ARG A 127 7.59 -4.80 -18.87
C ARG A 127 7.92 -3.92 -20.07
N ILE A 128 7.42 -2.69 -20.09
CA ILE A 128 7.62 -1.68 -21.14
C ILE A 128 8.64 -0.65 -20.68
N ILE A 129 8.52 -0.17 -19.44
CA ILE A 129 9.38 0.84 -18.83
C ILE A 129 10.01 0.32 -17.55
N GLU A 130 11.31 0.60 -17.35
CA GLU A 130 12.06 0.27 -16.14
C GLU A 130 12.67 1.54 -15.53
N ILE A 131 12.39 1.78 -14.25
CA ILE A 131 12.94 2.90 -13.46
C ILE A 131 13.60 2.29 -12.23
N ARG A 132 14.94 2.27 -12.21
CA ARG A 132 15.71 1.60 -11.15
C ARG A 132 15.51 2.23 -9.78
N GLU A 133 15.39 3.55 -9.72
CA GLU A 133 15.18 4.31 -8.50
C GLU A 133 13.84 3.93 -7.84
N ARG A 134 12.80 3.71 -8.66
CA ARG A 134 11.49 3.23 -8.18
C ARG A 134 11.60 1.86 -7.52
N GLU A 135 12.28 0.93 -8.17
CA GLU A 135 12.44 -0.42 -7.62
C GLU A 135 13.33 -0.44 -6.38
N ALA A 136 14.43 0.33 -6.38
CA ALA A 136 15.30 0.47 -5.20
C ALA A 136 14.53 1.04 -4.01
N TYR A 137 13.67 2.03 -4.25
CA TYR A 137 12.82 2.62 -3.22
C TYR A 137 11.80 1.62 -2.66
N ARG A 138 11.09 0.88 -3.53
CA ARG A 138 10.13 -0.16 -3.10
C ARG A 138 10.81 -1.25 -2.27
N VAL A 139 12.01 -1.69 -2.70
CA VAL A 139 12.79 -2.68 -1.95
C VAL A 139 13.19 -2.12 -0.59
N LYS A 140 13.72 -0.89 -0.52
CA LYS A 140 14.05 -0.24 0.74
C LYS A 140 12.85 -0.19 1.66
N THR A 141 11.70 0.26 1.15
CA THR A 141 10.46 0.39 1.91
C THR A 141 10.02 -0.92 2.54
N PHE A 142 9.93 -2.00 1.76
CA PHE A 142 9.48 -3.26 2.36
C PHE A 142 10.52 -3.87 3.30
N MET A 143 11.81 -3.70 3.04
CA MET A 143 12.89 -4.18 3.91
C MET A 143 12.93 -3.48 5.27
N GLU A 144 12.47 -2.23 5.35
CA GLU A 144 12.29 -1.48 6.60
C GLU A 144 11.02 -1.89 7.35
N MET A 145 10.00 -2.40 6.63
CA MET A 145 8.71 -2.79 7.22
C MET A 145 8.67 -4.22 7.75
N ILE A 146 9.52 -5.11 7.26
CA ILE A 146 9.55 -6.53 7.67
C ILE A 146 10.61 -6.79 8.75
N ASP A 147 10.42 -7.82 9.55
CA ASP A 147 11.55 -8.42 10.26
C ASP A 147 12.39 -9.22 9.25
N GLN A 148 13.61 -8.77 9.01
CA GLN A 148 14.54 -9.38 8.04
C GLN A 148 14.98 -10.81 8.39
N ARG A 149 14.50 -11.39 9.49
CA ARG A 149 14.70 -12.80 9.85
C ARG A 149 13.54 -13.69 9.46
N GLU A 150 12.44 -13.10 9.00
CA GLU A 150 11.21 -13.80 8.66
C GLU A 150 11.13 -14.19 7.19
N LYS A 151 10.66 -15.41 6.92
CA LYS A 151 10.47 -15.89 5.54
C LYS A 151 9.50 -15.00 4.78
N THR A 152 9.98 -14.52 3.62
CA THR A 152 9.27 -13.55 2.77
C THR A 152 9.25 -14.03 1.32
N LEU A 153 8.08 -13.97 0.68
CA LEU A 153 7.92 -14.16 -0.77
C LEU A 153 7.70 -12.82 -1.46
N VAL A 154 8.45 -12.56 -2.54
CA VAL A 154 8.33 -11.33 -3.34
C VAL A 154 7.93 -11.68 -4.76
N PHE A 155 6.75 -11.21 -5.19
CA PHE A 155 6.20 -11.44 -6.52
C PHE A 155 6.54 -10.28 -7.46
N CYS A 156 7.31 -10.56 -8.52
CA CYS A 156 7.85 -9.61 -9.47
C CYS A 156 7.20 -9.76 -10.86
N ALA A 157 7.27 -8.71 -11.70
CA ALA A 157 6.61 -8.67 -13.00
C ALA A 157 7.23 -9.66 -14.03
N THR A 158 8.56 -9.74 -14.06
CA THR A 158 9.33 -10.60 -14.96
C THR A 158 10.44 -11.32 -14.20
N GLN A 159 11.15 -12.22 -14.88
CA GLN A 159 12.30 -12.92 -14.31
C GLN A 159 13.49 -11.98 -14.10
N GLU A 160 13.68 -11.00 -15.00
CA GLU A 160 14.69 -9.95 -14.88
C GLU A 160 14.38 -9.04 -13.70
N HIS A 161 13.10 -8.64 -13.53
CA HIS A 161 12.66 -7.87 -12.37
C HIS A 161 12.93 -8.65 -11.07
N ALA A 162 12.64 -9.95 -11.03
CA ALA A 162 12.93 -10.79 -9.86
C ALA A 162 14.43 -10.85 -9.55
N ALA A 163 15.31 -10.87 -10.58
CA ALA A 163 16.75 -10.80 -10.39
C ALA A 163 17.20 -9.43 -9.85
N ALA A 164 16.68 -8.34 -10.40
CA ALA A 164 16.99 -6.99 -9.97
C ALA A 164 16.57 -6.76 -8.49
N VAL A 165 15.36 -7.20 -8.11
CA VAL A 165 14.87 -7.12 -6.73
C VAL A 165 15.73 -7.97 -5.79
N ARG A 166 16.11 -9.20 -6.17
CA ARG A 166 17.04 -10.05 -5.39
C ARG A 166 18.35 -9.31 -5.12
N ASP A 167 18.92 -8.67 -6.13
CA ASP A 167 20.20 -7.97 -6.01
C ASP A 167 20.08 -6.74 -5.11
N LEU A 168 18.99 -5.97 -5.22
CA LEU A 168 18.69 -4.84 -4.35
C LEU A 168 18.50 -5.29 -2.89
N VAL A 169 17.75 -6.36 -2.64
CA VAL A 169 17.59 -6.93 -1.30
C VAL A 169 18.95 -7.34 -0.72
N ASN A 170 19.79 -8.03 -1.51
CA ASN A 170 21.11 -8.47 -1.06
C ASN A 170 22.08 -7.30 -0.82
N GLN A 171 21.87 -6.13 -1.40
CA GLN A 171 22.61 -4.91 -1.12
C GLN A 171 22.14 -4.23 0.19
N MET A 172 20.86 -4.35 0.53
CA MET A 172 20.23 -3.66 1.67
C MET A 172 20.07 -4.54 2.92
N LYS A 173 20.32 -5.85 2.81
CA LYS A 173 20.16 -6.81 3.90
C LYS A 173 21.10 -6.54 5.07
N THR A 174 20.64 -6.87 6.27
CA THR A 174 21.47 -6.89 7.48
C THR A 174 22.25 -8.20 7.63
N SER A 175 21.78 -9.29 7.04
CA SER A 175 22.42 -10.59 7.03
C SER A 175 23.70 -10.60 6.18
N THR A 176 24.75 -11.30 6.64
CA THR A 176 25.99 -11.50 5.88
C THR A 176 25.95 -12.71 4.96
N HIS A 177 24.89 -13.54 5.05
CA HIS A 177 24.82 -14.76 4.26
C HIS A 177 24.58 -14.46 2.77
N PRO A 178 25.35 -15.07 1.82
CA PRO A 178 25.22 -14.79 0.40
C PRO A 178 23.82 -15.18 -0.14
N ASP A 179 23.27 -16.30 0.31
CA ASP A 179 21.97 -16.84 -0.14
C ASP A 179 20.80 -16.34 0.73
N TYR A 180 20.92 -15.15 1.33
CA TYR A 180 19.83 -14.55 2.12
C TYR A 180 18.60 -14.31 1.27
N CYS A 181 18.76 -13.70 0.10
CA CYS A 181 17.73 -13.56 -0.90
C CYS A 181 18.13 -14.27 -2.18
N VAL A 182 17.29 -15.17 -2.67
CA VAL A 182 17.51 -15.94 -3.89
C VAL A 182 16.33 -15.81 -4.84
N ARG A 183 16.61 -15.91 -6.15
CA ARG A 183 15.58 -15.93 -7.18
C ARG A 183 15.14 -17.38 -7.44
N VAL A 184 13.84 -17.59 -7.58
CA VAL A 184 13.25 -18.88 -8.00
C VAL A 184 12.22 -18.62 -9.09
N THR A 185 12.59 -18.86 -10.33
CA THR A 185 11.74 -18.67 -11.51
C THR A 185 11.75 -19.93 -12.37
N ALA A 186 10.96 -19.97 -13.45
CA ALA A 186 10.90 -21.15 -14.33
C ALA A 186 12.25 -21.51 -14.98
N ASN A 187 13.12 -20.52 -15.21
CA ASN A 187 14.39 -20.70 -15.89
C ASN A 187 15.57 -21.03 -14.95
N ASP A 188 15.35 -21.07 -13.62
CA ASP A 188 16.43 -21.33 -12.66
C ASP A 188 16.71 -22.85 -12.47
N GLY A 189 15.95 -23.71 -13.13
CA GLY A 189 16.20 -25.16 -13.23
C GLY A 189 16.42 -25.84 -11.88
N ALA A 190 17.39 -26.77 -11.82
CA ALA A 190 17.70 -27.55 -10.63
C ALA A 190 18.19 -26.70 -9.44
N ILE A 191 18.86 -25.58 -9.70
CA ILE A 191 19.34 -24.67 -8.64
C ILE A 191 18.16 -23.99 -7.96
N GLY A 192 17.21 -23.48 -8.76
CA GLY A 192 15.99 -22.88 -8.24
C GLY A 192 15.15 -23.87 -7.43
N GLU A 193 15.04 -25.12 -7.89
CA GLU A 193 14.36 -26.19 -7.14
C GLU A 193 15.07 -26.53 -5.81
N ALA A 194 16.40 -26.53 -5.80
CA ALA A 194 17.16 -26.75 -4.56
C ALA A 194 16.92 -25.63 -3.55
N PHE A 195 16.93 -24.36 -4.00
CA PHE A 195 16.61 -23.22 -3.13
C PHE A 195 15.16 -23.26 -2.62
N LEU A 196 14.22 -23.66 -3.48
CA LEU A 196 12.82 -23.80 -3.09
C LEU A 196 12.65 -24.84 -2.00
N ARG A 197 13.24 -26.03 -2.17
CA ARG A 197 13.22 -27.10 -1.15
C ARG A 197 13.81 -26.63 0.18
N THR A 198 14.94 -25.91 0.12
CA THR A 198 15.58 -25.37 1.32
C THR A 198 14.72 -24.30 2.00
N PHE A 199 14.04 -23.47 1.21
CA PHE A 199 13.13 -22.45 1.76
C PHE A 199 11.88 -23.09 2.41
N GLN A 200 11.39 -24.18 1.86
CA GLN A 200 10.24 -24.92 2.40
C GLN A 200 10.58 -25.69 3.70
N ASP A 201 11.84 -25.97 3.91
CA ASP A 201 12.33 -26.57 5.17
C ASP A 201 12.18 -25.54 6.31
N ASN A 202 11.30 -25.83 7.26
CA ASN A 202 11.01 -24.92 8.36
C ASN A 202 12.13 -24.82 9.39
N GLU A 203 13.05 -25.80 9.43
CA GLU A 203 14.23 -25.77 10.30
C GLU A 203 15.34 -24.87 9.76
N LYS A 204 15.24 -24.44 8.50
CA LYS A 204 16.23 -23.58 7.85
C LYS A 204 15.72 -22.16 7.75
N THR A 205 16.57 -21.21 8.15
CA THR A 205 16.28 -19.77 8.06
C THR A 205 16.77 -19.15 6.74
N ILE A 206 17.71 -19.80 6.06
CA ILE A 206 18.28 -19.36 4.78
C ILE A 206 17.90 -20.36 3.68
N PRO A 207 17.42 -19.93 2.52
CA PRO A 207 17.10 -18.54 2.14
C PRO A 207 15.98 -17.95 2.99
N THR A 208 16.08 -16.67 3.34
CA THR A 208 15.03 -15.96 4.07
C THR A 208 14.01 -15.33 3.11
N ILE A 209 14.48 -14.78 2.00
CA ILE A 209 13.64 -14.12 1.00
C ILE A 209 13.74 -14.87 -0.34
N LEU A 210 12.60 -15.15 -0.95
CA LEU A 210 12.51 -15.62 -2.34
C LEU A 210 11.88 -14.56 -3.23
N THR A 211 12.55 -14.22 -4.35
CA THR A 211 11.95 -13.43 -5.42
C THR A 211 11.51 -14.32 -6.55
N THR A 212 10.32 -14.10 -7.09
CA THR A 212 9.74 -14.91 -8.17
C THR A 212 8.91 -14.07 -9.13
N SER A 213 8.65 -14.59 -10.32
CA SER A 213 7.68 -14.00 -11.24
C SER A 213 6.32 -14.68 -11.13
N GLN A 214 6.13 -15.82 -11.80
CA GLN A 214 4.85 -16.55 -11.80
C GLN A 214 4.93 -17.93 -11.14
N LYS A 215 6.14 -18.52 -11.08
CA LYS A 215 6.34 -19.92 -10.69
C LYS A 215 5.78 -20.26 -9.31
N LEU A 216 5.91 -19.36 -8.33
CA LEU A 216 5.57 -19.64 -6.94
C LEU A 216 4.13 -19.23 -6.55
N SER A 217 3.30 -18.81 -7.51
CA SER A 217 1.87 -18.64 -7.24
C SER A 217 1.20 -19.98 -6.87
N THR A 218 1.75 -21.10 -7.36
CA THR A 218 1.32 -22.46 -7.02
C THR A 218 2.51 -23.32 -6.55
N GLY A 219 2.25 -24.37 -5.76
CA GLY A 219 3.24 -25.41 -5.44
C GLY A 219 4.24 -25.08 -4.31
N VAL A 220 4.16 -23.92 -3.64
CA VAL A 220 5.02 -23.62 -2.47
C VAL A 220 4.35 -24.10 -1.19
N ASP A 221 5.02 -24.95 -0.43
CA ASP A 221 4.56 -25.44 0.88
C ASP A 221 5.51 -25.03 2.01
N ALA A 222 5.76 -23.75 2.14
CA ALA A 222 6.50 -23.19 3.27
C ALA A 222 5.52 -22.67 4.34
N ARG A 223 5.42 -23.37 5.47
CA ARG A 223 4.44 -23.00 6.51
C ARG A 223 4.78 -21.69 7.21
N ASN A 224 6.07 -21.40 7.37
CA ASN A 224 6.55 -20.22 8.10
C ASN A 224 6.73 -18.97 7.22
N ILE A 225 5.92 -18.79 6.18
CA ILE A 225 5.89 -17.53 5.43
C ILE A 225 5.18 -16.48 6.29
N ARG A 226 5.89 -15.38 6.59
CA ARG A 226 5.40 -14.28 7.41
C ARG A 226 5.04 -13.05 6.58
N ASN A 227 5.68 -12.89 5.42
CA ASN A 227 5.46 -11.73 4.56
C ASN A 227 5.29 -12.16 3.10
N ILE A 228 4.34 -11.52 2.42
CA ILE A 228 4.12 -11.62 0.98
C ILE A 228 4.19 -10.19 0.42
N VAL A 229 5.11 -9.96 -0.53
CA VAL A 229 5.29 -8.65 -1.15
C VAL A 229 4.82 -8.71 -2.60
N LEU A 230 3.86 -7.87 -2.97
CA LEU A 230 3.30 -7.79 -4.31
C LEU A 230 3.91 -6.59 -5.04
N MET A 231 4.84 -6.84 -5.97
CA MET A 231 5.53 -5.84 -6.79
C MET A 231 5.16 -5.93 -8.28
N ARG A 232 4.11 -6.67 -8.60
CA ARG A 232 3.57 -6.79 -9.96
C ARG A 232 2.05 -6.79 -9.95
N PRO A 233 1.39 -6.26 -10.99
CA PRO A 233 -0.05 -6.38 -11.14
C PRO A 233 -0.49 -7.85 -11.10
N ILE A 234 -1.53 -8.11 -10.33
CA ILE A 234 -2.21 -9.41 -10.27
C ILE A 234 -3.34 -9.37 -11.30
N LYS A 235 -3.44 -10.40 -12.13
CA LYS A 235 -4.33 -10.40 -13.31
C LYS A 235 -5.72 -10.96 -13.03
N SER A 236 -5.88 -11.73 -11.96
CA SER A 236 -7.14 -12.37 -11.65
C SER A 236 -7.30 -12.62 -10.15
N MET A 237 -8.55 -12.73 -9.71
CA MET A 237 -8.89 -13.15 -8.36
C MET A 237 -8.31 -14.53 -8.02
N ILE A 238 -8.32 -15.46 -8.97
CA ILE A 238 -7.74 -16.80 -8.78
C ILE A 238 -6.27 -16.71 -8.39
N GLU A 239 -5.50 -15.93 -9.16
CA GLU A 239 -4.08 -15.73 -8.89
C GLU A 239 -3.86 -15.06 -7.52
N PHE A 240 -4.65 -14.03 -7.20
CA PHE A 240 -4.58 -13.34 -5.91
C PHE A 240 -4.81 -14.30 -4.74
N LYS A 241 -5.88 -15.12 -4.79
CA LYS A 241 -6.19 -16.10 -3.76
C LYS A 241 -5.13 -17.19 -3.63
N GLN A 242 -4.56 -17.65 -4.73
CA GLN A 242 -3.44 -18.60 -4.72
C GLN A 242 -2.20 -18.02 -4.04
N ILE A 243 -1.91 -16.74 -4.25
CA ILE A 243 -0.79 -16.04 -3.61
C ILE A 243 -1.05 -15.90 -2.11
N ILE A 244 -2.23 -15.42 -1.69
CA ILE A 244 -2.60 -15.31 -0.27
C ILE A 244 -2.50 -16.67 0.41
N GLY A 245 -3.01 -17.72 -0.23
CA GLY A 245 -2.96 -19.08 0.27
C GLY A 245 -1.56 -19.60 0.61
N ARG A 246 -0.48 -18.96 0.12
CA ARG A 246 0.89 -19.29 0.53
C ARG A 246 1.20 -18.85 1.96
N GLY A 247 0.55 -17.80 2.44
CA GLY A 247 0.72 -17.25 3.80
C GLY A 247 -0.22 -17.85 4.84
N THR A 248 -1.32 -18.50 4.44
CA THR A 248 -2.38 -18.93 5.38
C THR A 248 -2.05 -20.18 6.20
N ARG A 249 -0.98 -20.89 5.89
CA ARG A 249 -0.62 -22.13 6.60
C ARG A 249 -0.24 -21.86 8.04
N LEU A 250 -0.75 -22.71 8.94
CA LEU A 250 -0.41 -22.65 10.36
C LEU A 250 1.05 -23.00 10.62
N TYR A 251 1.66 -22.25 11.52
CA TYR A 251 2.98 -22.54 12.04
C TYR A 251 3.09 -22.04 13.48
N GLU A 252 3.88 -22.71 14.31
CA GLU A 252 4.07 -22.33 15.71
C GLU A 252 4.60 -20.89 15.83
N GLY A 253 4.00 -20.07 16.69
CA GLY A 253 4.34 -18.66 16.87
C GLY A 253 3.99 -17.77 15.67
N LYS A 254 3.10 -18.19 14.77
CA LYS A 254 2.61 -17.39 13.65
C LYS A 254 1.15 -17.02 13.85
N ASP A 255 0.90 -15.88 14.49
CA ASP A 255 -0.45 -15.38 14.76
C ASP A 255 -1.11 -14.77 13.52
N TYR A 256 -0.31 -14.21 12.61
CA TYR A 256 -0.73 -13.66 11.33
C TYR A 256 0.44 -13.64 10.33
N PHE A 257 0.15 -13.36 9.07
CA PHE A 257 1.14 -12.97 8.08
C PHE A 257 0.78 -11.60 7.47
N THR A 258 1.75 -10.93 6.87
CA THR A 258 1.56 -9.59 6.30
C THR A 258 1.65 -9.62 4.77
N ILE A 259 0.70 -8.96 4.11
CA ILE A 259 0.74 -8.68 2.67
C ILE A 259 1.16 -7.22 2.50
N LEU A 260 2.30 -7.00 1.84
CA LEU A 260 2.76 -5.66 1.44
C LEU A 260 2.39 -5.46 -0.03
N ASP A 261 1.39 -4.65 -0.28
CA ASP A 261 0.75 -4.50 -1.58
C ASP A 261 1.13 -3.16 -2.24
N PHE A 262 2.06 -3.22 -3.20
CA PHE A 262 2.49 -2.07 -4.01
C PHE A 262 1.65 -1.86 -5.28
N VAL A 263 0.67 -2.72 -5.54
CA VAL A 263 -0.02 -2.80 -6.83
C VAL A 263 -1.53 -2.76 -6.72
N LYS A 264 -2.04 -2.44 -5.53
CA LYS A 264 -3.48 -2.36 -5.21
C LYS A 264 -4.26 -3.66 -5.48
N ALA A 265 -3.58 -4.81 -5.44
CA ALA A 265 -4.22 -6.09 -5.71
C ALA A 265 -5.33 -6.41 -4.69
N TYR A 266 -5.16 -6.02 -3.44
CA TYR A 266 -6.16 -6.21 -2.40
C TYR A 266 -7.45 -5.40 -2.69
N GLU A 267 -7.34 -4.16 -3.17
CA GLU A 267 -8.52 -3.34 -3.53
C GLU A 267 -9.34 -3.97 -4.65
N HIS A 268 -8.66 -4.64 -5.61
CA HIS A 268 -9.32 -5.22 -6.79
C HIS A 268 -9.91 -6.61 -6.55
N PHE A 269 -9.28 -7.41 -5.68
CA PHE A 269 -9.56 -8.84 -5.59
C PHE A 269 -9.96 -9.34 -4.22
N ASN A 270 -10.11 -8.48 -3.22
CA ASN A 270 -10.59 -8.91 -1.91
C ASN A 270 -12.09 -9.28 -1.98
N ASP A 271 -12.43 -10.27 -1.18
CA ASP A 271 -13.81 -10.71 -1.01
C ASP A 271 -14.05 -10.96 0.49
N PRO A 272 -14.58 -9.96 1.24
CA PRO A 272 -14.76 -10.09 2.68
C PRO A 272 -15.66 -11.25 3.11
N GLU A 273 -16.59 -11.68 2.25
CA GLU A 273 -17.46 -12.84 2.53
C GLU A 273 -16.69 -14.15 2.44
N TRP A 274 -15.74 -14.24 1.50
CA TRP A 274 -14.95 -15.44 1.24
C TRP A 274 -13.60 -15.41 1.96
N ASP A 275 -12.87 -14.31 1.89
CA ASP A 275 -11.50 -14.22 2.38
C ASP A 275 -11.44 -13.79 3.86
N GLY A 276 -12.54 -13.27 4.40
CA GLY A 276 -12.58 -12.61 5.71
C GLY A 276 -12.02 -11.19 5.68
N GLU A 277 -12.23 -10.46 6.74
CA GLU A 277 -11.59 -9.17 6.93
C GLU A 277 -10.12 -9.38 7.33
N PRO A 278 -9.16 -8.60 6.81
CA PRO A 278 -7.79 -8.63 7.30
C PRO A 278 -7.78 -8.25 8.78
N VAL A 279 -6.86 -8.85 9.54
CA VAL A 279 -6.65 -8.45 10.94
C VAL A 279 -6.36 -6.95 10.94
N PRO A 280 -7.14 -6.12 11.67
CA PRO A 280 -6.90 -4.70 11.71
C PRO A 280 -5.44 -4.42 12.10
N PRO A 281 -4.77 -3.43 11.52
CA PRO A 281 -3.63 -2.82 12.20
C PRO A 281 -4.14 -2.37 13.57
N GLU A 282 -3.35 -2.55 14.62
CA GLU A 282 -3.73 -2.21 15.99
C GLU A 282 -4.35 -0.80 16.03
N PRO A 283 -5.52 -0.64 16.68
CA PRO A 283 -6.44 0.43 16.35
C PRO A 283 -5.98 1.80 16.82
N PRO A 284 -6.39 2.86 16.12
CA PRO A 284 -6.93 4.02 16.77
C PRO A 284 -8.41 3.75 17.10
N VAL A 285 -8.80 4.05 18.31
CA VAL A 285 -10.09 3.71 18.89
C VAL A 285 -11.24 4.50 18.27
N GLY A 286 -12.23 3.82 17.72
CA GLY A 286 -13.62 4.27 17.64
C GLY A 286 -14.16 4.88 16.34
N GLY A 287 -15.18 4.23 15.73
CA GLY A 287 -16.12 4.80 14.76
C GLY A 287 -16.93 3.72 14.00
N PRO A 288 -18.21 3.94 13.63
CA PRO A 288 -19.14 2.91 13.17
C PRO A 288 -19.07 2.58 11.66
N LYS A 289 -19.46 1.33 11.30
CA LYS A 289 -19.48 0.74 9.94
C LYS A 289 -20.59 1.28 9.04
N PRO A 290 -20.36 1.38 7.70
CA PRO A 290 -21.41 1.49 6.70
C PRO A 290 -21.48 0.33 5.69
N PRO A 291 -22.59 0.19 4.91
CA PRO A 291 -22.93 -0.98 4.10
C PRO A 291 -22.34 -0.97 2.68
N GLY A 292 -22.22 -2.16 2.06
CA GLY A 292 -21.48 -2.44 0.82
C GLY A 292 -22.10 -1.99 -0.50
N ILE A 293 -21.22 -1.79 -1.50
CA ILE A 293 -21.55 -1.54 -2.93
C ILE A 293 -20.52 -2.25 -3.83
N GLU A 294 -20.98 -2.77 -4.96
CA GLU A 294 -20.23 -3.58 -5.93
C GLU A 294 -19.18 -2.79 -6.75
N PRO A 295 -18.05 -3.42 -7.14
CA PRO A 295 -17.01 -2.79 -7.96
C PRO A 295 -17.30 -2.79 -9.47
N PRO A 296 -16.71 -1.87 -10.26
CA PRO A 296 -16.86 -1.82 -11.72
C PRO A 296 -16.08 -2.90 -12.47
N GLU A 297 -16.55 -3.28 -13.64
CA GLU A 297 -15.99 -4.32 -14.52
C GLU A 297 -14.58 -3.99 -15.04
N PRO A 298 -13.69 -5.00 -15.18
CA PRO A 298 -12.37 -4.82 -15.75
C PRO A 298 -12.42 -4.60 -17.29
N PRO A 299 -11.50 -3.81 -17.86
CA PRO A 299 -11.42 -3.62 -19.31
C PRO A 299 -10.92 -4.88 -20.05
N GLU A 300 -11.47 -5.11 -21.23
CA GLU A 300 -11.14 -6.25 -22.11
C GLU A 300 -9.67 -6.23 -22.59
N PRO A 301 -9.05 -7.41 -22.82
CA PRO A 301 -7.66 -7.49 -23.28
C PRO A 301 -7.55 -7.12 -24.75
N LEU A 302 -6.69 -6.14 -25.07
CA LEU A 302 -6.32 -5.80 -26.44
C LEU A 302 -5.46 -6.92 -27.02
N VAL A 303 -5.99 -7.59 -28.04
CA VAL A 303 -5.23 -8.55 -28.87
C VAL A 303 -4.61 -7.77 -30.03
N GLY A 304 -3.28 -7.79 -30.16
CA GLY A 304 -2.61 -7.27 -31.34
C GLY A 304 -1.10 -7.25 -31.29
N GLY A 305 -0.45 -8.00 -32.19
CA GLY A 305 0.84 -7.70 -32.76
C GLY A 305 2.04 -8.44 -32.21
N ASP A 306 2.57 -9.36 -33.00
CA ASP A 306 3.80 -10.13 -32.82
C ASP A 306 5.07 -9.29 -33.08
N GLU A 307 5.47 -8.47 -32.08
CA GLU A 307 6.88 -8.10 -31.83
C GLU A 307 7.03 -7.76 -30.36
N PRO A 308 8.07 -8.27 -29.66
CA PRO A 308 8.25 -7.87 -28.26
C PRO A 308 8.56 -6.37 -28.21
N PRO A 309 7.83 -5.57 -27.41
CA PRO A 309 8.08 -4.14 -27.31
C PRO A 309 9.52 -3.91 -26.81
N GLN A 310 10.25 -3.00 -27.47
CA GLN A 310 11.57 -2.57 -26.98
C GLN A 310 11.39 -1.99 -25.57
N LYS A 311 12.12 -2.55 -24.61
CA LYS A 311 12.13 -2.04 -23.23
C LYS A 311 12.67 -0.61 -23.20
N ILE A 312 11.95 0.27 -22.50
CA ILE A 312 12.37 1.64 -22.21
C ILE A 312 13.01 1.64 -20.85
N LYS A 313 14.27 2.08 -20.74
CA LYS A 313 14.98 2.25 -19.46
C LYS A 313 15.26 3.71 -19.21
N ILE A 314 14.81 4.22 -18.09
CA ILE A 314 14.96 5.62 -17.69
C ILE A 314 15.67 5.69 -16.35
N LYS A 315 16.59 6.65 -16.24
CA LYS A 315 17.17 7.11 -14.99
C LYS A 315 16.63 8.50 -14.71
N LEU A 316 16.05 8.69 -13.53
CA LEU A 316 15.55 9.99 -13.10
C LEU A 316 16.70 10.98 -12.93
N ALA A 317 16.47 12.25 -13.32
CA ALA A 317 17.50 13.30 -13.23
C ALA A 317 17.98 13.49 -11.79
N ASP A 318 19.30 13.42 -11.59
CA ASP A 318 19.94 13.78 -10.33
C ASP A 318 19.71 15.28 -10.05
N GLY A 319 19.02 15.58 -8.94
CA GLY A 319 18.83 16.96 -8.47
C GLY A 319 17.41 17.52 -8.56
N LYS A 320 16.46 16.90 -9.26
CA LYS A 320 15.06 17.06 -8.95
C LYS A 320 14.72 16.00 -7.90
N GLU A 321 14.75 16.37 -6.64
CA GLU A 321 14.18 15.58 -5.55
C GLU A 321 12.68 15.40 -5.81
N ARG A 322 12.33 14.54 -6.74
CA ARG A 322 11.12 13.76 -6.60
C ARG A 322 11.42 12.81 -5.45
N THR A 323 11.30 13.30 -4.23
CA THR A 323 11.36 12.45 -3.06
C THR A 323 10.33 11.37 -3.27
N ILE A 324 10.78 10.17 -3.60
CA ILE A 324 9.89 9.01 -3.72
C ILE A 324 9.41 8.77 -2.31
N GLN A 325 8.19 9.20 -2.02
CA GLN A 325 7.57 9.02 -0.71
C GLN A 325 6.64 7.83 -0.81
N HIS A 326 6.67 6.99 0.20
CA HIS A 326 5.71 5.91 0.31
C HIS A 326 4.62 6.29 1.30
N ILE A 327 3.44 5.81 0.99
CA ILE A 327 2.27 5.91 1.86
C ILE A 327 1.92 4.48 2.25
N SER A 328 2.26 4.07 3.47
CA SER A 328 1.72 2.83 4.02
C SER A 328 0.34 3.16 4.62
N ALA A 329 -0.73 2.83 3.91
CA ALA A 329 -2.06 3.22 4.32
C ALA A 329 -2.68 2.25 5.32
N THR A 330 -3.07 2.76 6.43
CA THR A 330 -4.33 2.45 7.11
C THR A 330 -5.47 2.87 6.19
N SER A 331 -6.56 2.10 6.14
CA SER A 331 -7.72 2.39 5.26
C SER A 331 -8.23 3.81 5.48
N PHE A 332 -8.23 4.64 4.43
CA PHE A 332 -8.88 5.93 4.42
C PHE A 332 -10.31 5.77 3.94
N TRP A 333 -11.20 6.65 4.39
CA TRP A 333 -12.61 6.65 4.00
C TRP A 333 -12.90 7.89 3.15
N GLY A 334 -13.52 7.70 2.00
CA GLY A 334 -13.99 8.80 1.16
C GLY A 334 -15.15 9.57 1.79
N PRO A 335 -15.50 10.76 1.26
CA PRO A 335 -16.65 11.54 1.71
C PRO A 335 -17.98 10.77 1.61
N ASP A 336 -18.06 9.76 0.76
CA ASP A 336 -19.20 8.87 0.55
C ASP A 336 -19.22 7.67 1.53
N GLY A 337 -18.28 7.61 2.49
CA GLY A 337 -18.18 6.54 3.47
C GLY A 337 -17.61 5.23 2.93
N LYS A 338 -16.99 5.23 1.74
CA LYS A 338 -16.32 4.05 1.19
C LYS A 338 -14.83 4.06 1.54
N PRO A 339 -14.22 2.88 1.73
CA PRO A 339 -12.78 2.79 1.90
C PRO A 339 -12.10 3.19 0.58
N ILE A 340 -11.13 4.10 0.68
CA ILE A 340 -10.32 4.57 -0.43
C ILE A 340 -8.84 4.38 -0.10
N SER A 341 -7.98 4.31 -1.14
CA SER A 341 -6.55 4.29 -0.94
C SER A 341 -6.03 5.65 -0.44
N ALA A 342 -4.87 5.65 0.22
CA ALA A 342 -4.23 6.92 0.61
C ALA A 342 -3.93 7.81 -0.60
N ALA A 343 -3.54 7.21 -1.74
CA ALA A 343 -3.32 7.95 -2.96
C ALA A 343 -4.61 8.61 -3.47
N GLN A 344 -5.73 7.89 -3.42
CA GLN A 344 -7.04 8.44 -3.78
C GLN A 344 -7.45 9.55 -2.80
N PHE A 345 -7.27 9.32 -1.49
CA PHE A 345 -7.57 10.33 -0.47
C PHE A 345 -6.74 11.61 -0.68
N ILE A 346 -5.45 11.50 -0.99
CA ILE A 346 -4.60 12.65 -1.31
C ILE A 346 -5.07 13.35 -2.60
N ALA A 347 -5.46 12.58 -3.62
CA ALA A 347 -6.00 13.15 -4.86
C ALA A 347 -7.32 13.89 -4.63
N ASP A 348 -8.21 13.31 -3.82
CA ASP A 348 -9.49 13.91 -3.47
C ASP A 348 -9.28 15.16 -2.58
N LEU A 349 -8.37 15.09 -1.61
CA LEU A 349 -7.96 16.25 -0.81
C LEU A 349 -7.40 17.35 -1.72
N PHE A 350 -6.45 17.02 -2.61
CA PHE A 350 -5.88 17.98 -3.58
C PHE A 350 -7.00 18.63 -4.41
N GLY A 351 -7.98 17.87 -4.89
CA GLY A 351 -9.12 18.36 -5.63
C GLY A 351 -10.03 19.32 -4.83
N ALA A 352 -10.13 19.14 -3.52
CA ALA A 352 -10.96 19.96 -2.64
C ALA A 352 -10.27 21.26 -2.19
N LEU A 353 -8.93 21.28 -2.07
CA LEU A 353 -8.17 22.41 -1.54
C LEU A 353 -8.36 23.74 -2.30
N PRO A 354 -8.47 23.78 -3.65
CA PRO A 354 -8.69 25.04 -4.39
C PRO A 354 -9.99 25.77 -4.02
N ALA A 355 -10.98 25.09 -3.47
CA ALA A 355 -12.20 25.72 -2.95
C ALA A 355 -12.01 26.37 -1.58
N LEU A 356 -10.91 26.08 -0.88
CA LEU A 356 -10.62 26.55 0.46
C LEU A 356 -9.57 27.67 0.46
N PHE A 357 -8.58 27.58 -0.40
CA PHE A 357 -7.53 28.60 -0.61
C PHE A 357 -6.92 28.45 -2.01
N LYS A 358 -6.41 29.55 -2.58
CA LYS A 358 -5.95 29.62 -3.96
C LYS A 358 -4.45 29.47 -4.13
N ASN A 359 -3.68 29.82 -3.13
CA ASN A 359 -2.21 29.80 -3.16
C ASN A 359 -1.63 29.65 -1.75
N GLU A 360 -0.33 29.48 -1.68
CA GLU A 360 0.42 29.30 -0.44
C GLU A 360 0.27 30.48 0.51
N ASP A 361 0.31 31.72 0.01
CA ASP A 361 0.21 32.92 0.84
C ASP A 361 -1.17 32.99 1.54
N GLU A 362 -2.25 32.67 0.83
CA GLU A 362 -3.60 32.62 1.38
C GLU A 362 -3.70 31.50 2.44
N LEU A 363 -3.14 30.31 2.19
CA LEU A 363 -3.09 29.25 3.19
C LEU A 363 -2.32 29.69 4.44
N ARG A 364 -1.19 30.37 4.29
CA ARG A 364 -0.39 30.92 5.40
C ARG A 364 -1.16 31.97 6.19
N GLU A 365 -1.85 32.84 5.53
CA GLU A 365 -2.67 33.88 6.16
C GLU A 365 -3.81 33.26 6.99
N ILE A 366 -4.55 32.32 6.39
CA ILE A 366 -5.62 31.59 7.08
C ILE A 366 -5.06 30.82 8.28
N TRP A 367 -3.95 30.12 8.11
CA TRP A 367 -3.37 29.26 9.15
C TRP A 367 -2.78 30.04 10.31
N SER A 368 -2.21 31.18 10.05
CA SER A 368 -1.53 32.02 11.03
C SER A 368 -2.46 32.69 12.05
N GLN A 369 -3.77 32.56 11.89
CA GLN A 369 -4.76 33.10 12.81
C GLN A 369 -5.61 31.95 13.39
N PRO A 370 -5.73 31.87 14.73
CA PRO A 370 -6.47 30.76 15.38
C PRO A 370 -7.88 30.55 14.86
N ASP A 371 -8.66 31.66 14.68
CA ASP A 371 -10.06 31.57 14.27
C ASP A 371 -10.24 31.11 12.84
N THR A 372 -9.42 31.62 11.91
CA THR A 372 -9.48 31.23 10.48
C THR A 372 -8.90 29.83 10.26
N ARG A 373 -7.88 29.42 11.04
CA ARG A 373 -7.37 28.05 11.08
C ARG A 373 -8.46 27.07 11.50
N LYS A 374 -9.16 27.36 12.60
CA LYS A 374 -10.26 26.54 13.08
C LYS A 374 -11.37 26.40 12.03
N ALA A 375 -11.79 27.51 11.42
CA ALA A 375 -12.80 27.49 10.36
C ALA A 375 -12.34 26.70 9.12
N LEU A 376 -11.06 26.76 8.76
CA LEU A 376 -10.50 25.93 7.68
C LEU A 376 -10.58 24.43 8.01
N LEU A 377 -10.19 24.04 9.22
CA LEU A 377 -10.23 22.64 9.66
C LEU A 377 -11.68 22.11 9.77
N GLU A 378 -12.63 22.94 10.22
CA GLU A 378 -14.05 22.61 10.23
C GLU A 378 -14.58 22.37 8.80
N ARG A 379 -14.28 23.28 7.86
CA ARG A 379 -14.67 23.12 6.44
C ARG A 379 -14.04 21.90 5.77
N LEU A 380 -12.79 21.59 6.09
CA LEU A 380 -12.15 20.34 5.65
C LEU A 380 -12.91 19.13 6.18
N GLY A 381 -13.33 19.15 7.44
CA GLY A 381 -14.15 18.10 8.04
C GLY A 381 -15.52 17.93 7.36
N GLU A 382 -16.19 19.02 6.97
CA GLU A 382 -17.48 19.01 6.28
C GLU A 382 -17.40 18.36 4.89
N VAL A 383 -16.26 18.48 4.20
CA VAL A 383 -16.00 17.85 2.89
C VAL A 383 -15.30 16.49 3.00
N GLY A 384 -15.25 15.90 4.20
CA GLY A 384 -14.78 14.53 4.43
C GLY A 384 -13.30 14.39 4.81
N PHE A 385 -12.59 15.52 5.04
CA PHE A 385 -11.18 15.51 5.45
C PHE A 385 -11.02 15.93 6.91
N GLY A 386 -11.52 15.11 7.81
CA GLY A 386 -11.49 15.36 9.25
C GLY A 386 -10.10 15.27 9.89
N GLY A 387 -9.98 15.76 11.12
CA GLY A 387 -8.69 15.82 11.84
C GLY A 387 -7.96 14.48 11.97
N GLU A 388 -8.67 13.38 12.18
CA GLU A 388 -8.05 12.04 12.28
C GLU A 388 -7.46 11.58 10.93
N GLN A 389 -8.13 11.87 9.83
CA GLN A 389 -7.67 11.53 8.49
C GLN A 389 -6.44 12.36 8.10
N LEU A 390 -6.45 13.66 8.43
CA LEU A 390 -5.28 14.53 8.21
C LEU A 390 -4.10 14.12 9.10
N LYS A 391 -4.34 13.67 10.33
CA LYS A 391 -3.30 13.09 11.19
C LYS A 391 -2.72 11.79 10.61
N ALA A 392 -3.58 10.93 10.03
CA ALA A 392 -3.12 9.72 9.36
C ALA A 392 -2.24 10.02 8.14
N ILE A 393 -2.59 11.05 7.31
CA ILE A 393 -1.72 11.51 6.24
C ILE A 393 -0.38 12.03 6.80
N ARG A 394 -0.41 12.81 7.88
CA ARG A 394 0.80 13.33 8.53
C ARG A 394 1.76 12.21 8.93
N GLN A 395 1.24 11.11 9.49
CA GLN A 395 2.04 9.91 9.79
C GLN A 395 2.57 9.24 8.52
N THR A 396 1.73 9.21 7.50
CA THR A 396 2.01 8.55 6.23
C THR A 396 3.14 9.23 5.44
N ILE A 397 3.30 10.55 5.56
CA ILE A 397 4.37 11.33 4.92
C ILE A 397 5.54 11.64 5.87
N ASP A 398 5.67 10.87 6.97
CA ASP A 398 6.70 11.04 8.00
C ASP A 398 6.79 12.48 8.58
N ALA A 399 5.62 13.14 8.72
CA ALA A 399 5.52 14.53 9.15
C ALA A 399 4.93 14.69 10.57
N GLU A 400 5.07 13.67 11.45
CA GLU A 400 4.52 13.73 12.81
C GLU A 400 5.07 14.89 13.63
N ALA A 401 6.32 15.26 13.39
CA ALA A 401 6.96 16.41 14.02
C ALA A 401 6.55 17.76 13.39
N SER A 402 5.77 17.76 12.29
CA SER A 402 5.29 18.92 11.55
C SER A 402 3.83 19.25 11.90
N ASP A 403 3.30 20.34 11.38
CA ASP A 403 1.90 20.73 11.54
C ASP A 403 1.02 20.18 10.41
N LEU A 404 -0.31 20.20 10.61
CA LEU A 404 -1.26 19.95 9.51
C LEU A 404 -1.14 21.02 8.40
N PHE A 405 -0.62 22.21 8.71
CA PHE A 405 -0.23 23.20 7.70
C PHE A 405 0.72 22.60 6.67
N ASP A 406 1.74 21.89 7.12
CA ASP A 406 2.76 21.29 6.25
C ASP A 406 2.16 20.17 5.39
N VAL A 407 1.20 19.42 5.94
CA VAL A 407 0.45 18.42 5.18
C VAL A 407 -0.35 19.07 4.04
N LEU A 408 -1.09 20.14 4.35
CA LEU A 408 -1.89 20.85 3.36
C LEU A 408 -1.00 21.53 2.30
N ALA A 409 0.10 22.15 2.73
CA ALA A 409 1.09 22.79 1.84
C ALA A 409 1.81 21.76 0.96
N TYR A 410 2.11 20.59 1.50
CA TYR A 410 2.67 19.48 0.74
C TYR A 410 1.70 18.97 -0.33
N VAL A 411 0.44 18.70 0.05
CA VAL A 411 -0.56 18.20 -0.88
C VAL A 411 -0.91 19.24 -1.95
N ALA A 412 -1.09 20.51 -1.58
CA ALA A 412 -1.52 21.56 -2.50
C ALA A 412 -0.40 22.08 -3.42
N PHE A 413 0.84 22.19 -2.91
CA PHE A 413 1.92 22.94 -3.56
C PHE A 413 3.23 22.16 -3.67
N ALA A 414 3.25 20.88 -3.25
CA ALA A 414 4.45 20.03 -3.20
C ALA A 414 5.62 20.66 -2.39
N LEU A 415 5.29 21.42 -1.34
CA LEU A 415 6.29 22.02 -0.47
C LEU A 415 6.82 20.98 0.53
N PRO A 416 8.12 21.02 0.86
CA PRO A 416 8.67 20.14 1.88
C PRO A 416 8.06 20.44 3.25
N THR A 417 7.85 19.37 4.04
CA THR A 417 7.38 19.49 5.42
C THR A 417 8.47 20.07 6.31
N VAL A 418 8.09 20.98 7.22
CA VAL A 418 8.99 21.62 8.18
C VAL A 418 8.61 21.20 9.59
N THR A 419 9.54 20.68 10.38
CA THR A 419 9.24 20.32 11.77
C THR A 419 8.89 21.55 12.60
N ARG A 420 8.05 21.37 13.62
CA ARG A 420 7.71 22.45 14.56
C ARG A 420 8.94 23.05 15.22
N ALA A 421 9.93 22.20 15.55
CA ALA A 421 11.19 22.65 16.15
C ALA A 421 12.00 23.54 15.18
N ASP A 422 12.15 23.11 13.92
CA ASP A 422 12.87 23.89 12.90
C ASP A 422 12.16 25.20 12.59
N ARG A 423 10.83 25.17 12.51
CA ARG A 423 10.00 26.36 12.32
C ARG A 423 10.23 27.37 13.44
N VAL A 424 10.21 26.94 14.70
CA VAL A 424 10.49 27.80 15.84
C VAL A 424 11.91 28.31 15.79
N ALA A 425 12.91 27.45 15.58
CA ALA A 425 14.30 27.85 15.50
C ALA A 425 14.55 28.92 14.43
N ALA A 426 13.96 28.76 13.26
CA ALA A 426 14.08 29.72 12.16
C ALA A 426 13.38 31.06 12.42
N ARG A 427 12.26 31.07 13.18
CA ARG A 427 11.42 32.26 13.35
C ARG A 427 11.60 32.99 14.68
N LYS A 428 12.06 32.31 15.70
CA LYS A 428 12.31 32.88 17.03
C LYS A 428 13.15 34.16 16.99
N PRO A 429 14.23 34.27 16.18
CA PRO A 429 15.02 35.51 16.07
C PRO A 429 14.23 36.70 15.50
N GLU A 430 13.21 36.48 14.69
CA GLU A 430 12.36 37.54 14.13
C GLU A 430 11.19 37.90 15.04
N ILE A 431 10.72 36.93 15.84
CA ILE A 431 9.58 37.09 16.76
C ILE A 431 10.00 37.85 18.01
N MET A 432 11.06 37.39 18.70
CA MET A 432 11.41 37.86 20.04
C MET A 432 11.67 39.39 20.11
N PRO A 433 12.41 40.01 19.19
CA PRO A 433 12.70 41.45 19.27
C PRO A 433 11.48 42.37 19.19
N ARG A 434 10.32 41.87 18.81
CA ARG A 434 9.06 42.64 18.68
C ARG A 434 8.32 42.79 19.98
N TYR A 435 8.73 42.10 21.02
CA TYR A 435 8.04 42.07 22.31
C TYR A 435 8.98 42.46 23.44
N ASN A 436 8.42 42.98 24.55
CA ASN A 436 9.19 43.26 25.74
C ASN A 436 9.65 41.99 26.44
N ALA A 437 10.64 42.06 27.31
CA ALA A 437 11.29 40.89 27.94
C ALA A 437 10.31 39.95 28.66
N ARG A 438 9.24 40.46 29.25
CA ARG A 438 8.22 39.65 29.95
C ARG A 438 7.38 38.86 28.95
N LEU A 439 6.91 39.48 27.91
CA LEU A 439 6.18 38.83 26.81
C LEU A 439 7.08 37.84 26.05
N GLN A 440 8.38 38.16 25.86
CA GLN A 440 9.33 37.21 25.27
C GLN A 440 9.40 35.90 26.08
N THR A 441 9.47 36.01 27.43
CA THR A 441 9.49 34.85 28.32
C THR A 441 8.19 34.01 28.22
N PHE A 442 7.06 34.67 28.03
CA PHE A 442 5.77 33.99 27.83
C PHE A 442 5.70 33.34 26.46
N ILE A 443 6.04 34.07 25.39
CA ILE A 443 6.04 33.55 24.02
C ILE A 443 6.99 32.35 23.89
N ASP A 444 8.17 32.43 24.51
CA ASP A 444 9.11 31.29 24.50
C ASP A 444 8.54 30.04 25.15
N PHE A 445 7.84 30.21 26.27
CA PHE A 445 7.12 29.11 26.91
C PHE A 445 6.02 28.54 25.98
N VAL A 446 5.21 29.39 25.35
CA VAL A 446 4.15 28.94 24.42
C VAL A 446 4.74 28.21 23.21
N LEU A 447 5.85 28.71 22.66
CA LEU A 447 6.56 28.05 21.55
C LEU A 447 7.10 26.66 21.97
N GLY A 448 7.55 26.52 23.23
CA GLY A 448 7.94 25.22 23.79
C GLY A 448 6.77 24.24 23.87
N GLN A 449 5.60 24.68 24.33
CA GLN A 449 4.37 23.88 24.35
C GLN A 449 3.92 23.50 22.94
N TYR A 450 3.96 24.43 22.00
CA TYR A 450 3.67 24.19 20.58
C TYR A 450 4.59 23.12 19.97
N VAL A 451 5.89 23.18 20.21
CA VAL A 451 6.83 22.16 19.69
C VAL A 451 6.48 20.78 20.23
N THR A 452 6.12 20.68 21.52
CA THR A 452 5.86 19.42 22.20
C THR A 452 4.47 18.84 21.87
N HIS A 453 3.43 19.67 21.91
CA HIS A 453 2.04 19.21 21.89
C HIS A 453 1.30 19.53 20.57
N GLY A 454 1.82 20.44 19.73
CA GLY A 454 1.24 20.76 18.44
C GLY A 454 0.54 22.12 18.36
N VAL A 455 -0.07 22.37 17.22
CA VAL A 455 -0.66 23.67 16.85
C VAL A 455 -1.90 24.00 17.70
N GLU A 456 -2.53 23.02 18.30
CA GLU A 456 -3.66 23.19 19.23
C GLU A 456 -3.28 24.07 20.42
N GLU A 457 -2.02 24.09 20.84
CA GLU A 457 -1.53 24.99 21.91
C GLU A 457 -1.51 26.46 21.50
N LEU A 458 -1.68 26.75 20.21
CA LEU A 458 -1.78 28.11 19.67
C LEU A 458 -3.24 28.58 19.51
N ASP A 459 -4.24 27.78 19.92
CA ASP A 459 -5.64 28.14 19.87
C ASP A 459 -6.03 29.09 20.99
N ARG A 460 -6.99 30.01 20.74
CA ARG A 460 -7.39 31.02 21.73
C ARG A 460 -7.90 30.44 23.03
N GLU A 461 -8.58 29.29 22.96
CA GLU A 461 -9.14 28.61 24.13
C GLU A 461 -8.03 28.10 25.07
N LYS A 462 -6.85 27.83 24.54
CA LYS A 462 -5.68 27.35 25.32
C LYS A 462 -4.97 28.47 26.10
N LEU A 463 -5.16 29.74 25.70
CA LEU A 463 -4.43 30.84 26.28
C LEU A 463 -4.58 30.93 27.81
N SER A 464 -5.79 30.75 28.34
CA SER A 464 -6.03 30.78 29.80
C SER A 464 -5.28 29.67 30.54
N GLY A 465 -5.35 28.45 30.03
CA GLY A 465 -4.62 27.30 30.59
C GLY A 465 -3.09 27.46 30.52
N LEU A 466 -2.56 28.01 29.44
CA LEU A 466 -1.13 28.28 29.31
C LEU A 466 -0.64 29.38 30.27
N LEU A 467 -1.47 30.40 30.51
CA LEU A 467 -1.18 31.43 31.52
C LEU A 467 -1.19 30.87 32.94
N GLU A 468 -2.21 30.05 33.28
CA GLU A 468 -2.27 29.39 34.58
C GLU A 468 -1.13 28.40 34.80
N LEU A 469 -0.75 27.65 33.77
CA LEU A 469 0.37 26.71 33.82
C LEU A 469 1.71 27.40 34.10
N LYS A 470 1.90 28.61 33.60
CA LYS A 470 3.15 29.36 33.78
C LYS A 470 3.15 30.25 35.01
N TYR A 471 2.01 30.91 35.32
CA TYR A 471 1.93 31.96 36.34
C TYR A 471 1.05 31.60 37.52
N GLN A 472 0.52 30.37 37.59
CA GLN A 472 -0.37 29.82 38.61
C GLN A 472 -1.78 30.43 38.62
N THR A 473 -1.91 31.77 38.39
CA THR A 473 -3.23 32.42 38.29
C THR A 473 -3.26 33.41 37.15
N LEU A 474 -4.46 33.65 36.57
CA LEU A 474 -4.67 34.67 35.53
C LEU A 474 -4.38 36.08 36.03
N THR A 475 -4.59 36.31 37.33
CA THR A 475 -4.32 37.62 37.96
C THR A 475 -2.83 37.90 38.03
N ASP A 476 -2.03 36.93 38.37
CA ASP A 476 -0.57 37.07 38.41
C ASP A 476 0.00 37.24 37.02
N ALA A 477 -0.52 36.46 36.05
CA ALA A 477 -0.18 36.62 34.65
C ALA A 477 -0.47 38.05 34.14
N ALA A 478 -1.63 38.61 34.43
CA ALA A 478 -2.01 39.97 34.03
C ALA A 478 -1.13 41.05 34.70
N ARG A 479 -0.69 40.81 35.95
CA ARG A 479 0.20 41.71 36.68
C ARG A 479 1.61 41.70 36.09
N GLU A 480 2.09 40.54 35.66
CA GLU A 480 3.42 40.42 35.11
C GLU A 480 3.52 40.82 33.63
N LEU A 481 2.56 40.46 32.82
CA LEU A 481 2.60 40.60 31.38
C LEU A 481 1.95 41.88 30.84
N GLY A 482 1.16 42.55 31.64
CA GLY A 482 0.34 43.70 31.22
C GLY A 482 -1.13 43.34 31.07
N GLY A 483 -1.91 44.23 30.45
CA GLY A 483 -3.35 44.04 30.31
C GLY A 483 -3.75 42.85 29.44
N VAL A 484 -4.93 42.30 29.65
CA VAL A 484 -5.50 41.16 28.92
C VAL A 484 -5.46 41.38 27.39
N ALA A 485 -5.68 42.62 26.94
CA ALA A 485 -5.65 42.95 25.53
C ALA A 485 -4.24 42.85 24.95
N GLU A 486 -3.19 43.23 25.70
CA GLU A 486 -1.81 43.13 25.31
C GLU A 486 -1.33 41.66 25.18
N ILE A 487 -1.71 40.85 26.19
CA ILE A 487 -1.43 39.41 26.21
C ILE A 487 -2.09 38.70 25.02
N ARG A 488 -3.37 38.97 24.75
CA ARG A 488 -4.09 38.42 23.59
C ARG A 488 -3.49 38.89 22.27
N GLY A 489 -3.15 40.17 22.18
CA GLY A 489 -2.52 40.74 21.00
C GLY A 489 -1.16 40.09 20.69
N ALA A 490 -0.34 39.89 21.71
CA ALA A 490 0.95 39.21 21.59
C ALA A 490 0.77 37.73 21.20
N PHE A 491 -0.17 37.02 21.85
CA PHE A 491 -0.43 35.59 21.57
C PHE A 491 -0.88 35.32 20.14
N VAL A 492 -1.73 36.18 19.56
CA VAL A 492 -2.13 36.05 18.14
C VAL A 492 -1.06 36.63 17.20
N GLY A 493 -0.39 37.71 17.62
CA GLY A 493 0.53 38.45 16.77
C GLY A 493 1.77 37.67 16.35
N PHE A 494 2.38 36.89 17.26
CA PHE A 494 3.58 36.12 16.92
C PHE A 494 3.29 34.95 15.96
N GLN A 495 2.08 34.41 15.97
CA GLN A 495 1.71 33.30 15.09
C GLN A 495 1.78 33.68 13.61
N ARG A 496 1.51 34.94 13.25
CA ARG A 496 1.68 35.44 11.89
C ARG A 496 3.15 35.42 11.43
N LEU A 497 4.06 35.60 12.36
CA LEU A 497 5.49 35.53 12.08
C LEU A 497 5.99 34.07 11.99
N LEU A 498 5.40 33.20 12.81
CA LEU A 498 5.75 31.78 12.86
C LEU A 498 5.53 31.06 11.54
N TYR A 499 4.47 31.43 10.79
CA TYR A 499 4.11 30.82 9.50
C TYR A 499 4.49 31.64 8.27
N ARG A 500 5.35 32.66 8.38
CA ARG A 500 5.87 33.37 7.22
C ARG A 500 6.70 32.44 6.30
N PRO A 501 6.75 32.74 4.95
CA PRO A 501 7.68 32.04 4.07
C PRO A 501 9.13 32.34 4.51
N PRO A 502 10.07 31.40 4.29
CA PRO A 502 11.50 31.70 4.50
C PRO A 502 11.92 32.91 3.67
N ALA A 503 12.77 33.78 4.24
CA ALA A 503 13.26 34.98 3.58
C ALA A 503 14.23 34.61 2.46
#